data_22cadfe2fa85810ed3a2c4c267690a12
#
_entry.id   22cadfe2fa85810ed3a2c4c267690a12
#
_cell.length_a   1.000
_cell.length_b   1.000
_cell.length_c   1.000
_cell.angle_alpha   90.00
_cell.angle_beta   90.00
_cell.angle_gamma   90.00
#
_symmetry.space_group_name_H-M   'P 1'
#
loop_
_entity.id
_entity.type
_entity.pdbx_description
1 polymer ?
#
loop_
_entity_poly.entity_id
_entity_poly.type
_entity_poly.pdbx_seq_one_letter_code
_entity_poly.pdbx_strand_id
1 'polypeptide(L)'
;MQNMATAIDWANVNWLYVIVLAIFVFFSTTVGTLLSFRYVFYSAVLSASLFAAAFTFWNYYPHGLPLPTLMTAQQQVPATHAKSPTYVVIAIQKITDPEVYKPLPEKGRAAAVAAGGHYLISTGNITTLDGVVPEKFALIEFDSIEKAQAWYSLPAQKDADAIRFKSTDSFAFIVEGVGAQRRANR
;
A
#
# COMPACT_ATOMS: atom_id res chain seq x y z
N MET A 1 29.20 6.59 24.53
CA MET A 1 27.84 6.17 24.92
C MET A 1 26.95 7.40 24.81
N GLN A 2 26.32 7.59 23.64
CA GLN A 2 25.41 8.72 23.44
C GLN A 2 23.99 8.28 23.82
N ASN A 3 23.41 8.94 24.80
CA ASN A 3 22.01 8.81 25.18
C ASN A 3 21.12 9.21 24.00
N MET A 4 20.60 8.24 23.27
CA MET A 4 19.44 8.44 22.39
C MET A 4 18.18 8.46 23.26
N ALA A 5 17.97 9.54 23.99
CA ALA A 5 16.61 9.91 24.39
C ALA A 5 15.91 10.36 23.10
N THR A 6 15.10 9.50 22.52
CA THR A 6 14.20 9.87 21.41
C THR A 6 13.24 10.92 21.94
N ALA A 7 13.52 12.19 21.67
CA ALA A 7 12.61 13.28 21.97
C ALA A 7 11.30 13.00 21.23
N ILE A 8 10.18 12.92 21.96
CA ILE A 8 8.85 12.77 21.38
C ILE A 8 8.61 14.00 20.49
N ASP A 9 8.42 13.77 19.21
CA ASP A 9 8.07 14.83 18.26
C ASP A 9 6.60 15.21 18.41
N TRP A 10 6.33 16.17 19.28
CA TRP A 10 4.99 16.66 19.59
C TRP A 10 4.27 17.29 18.40
N ALA A 11 5.01 17.73 17.38
CA ALA A 11 4.42 18.33 16.18
C ALA A 11 3.73 17.28 15.28
N ASN A 12 4.17 16.01 15.35
CA ASN A 12 3.62 14.91 14.55
C ASN A 12 2.61 14.06 15.31
N VAL A 13 2.22 14.46 16.53
CA VAL A 13 1.16 13.75 17.29
C VAL A 13 -0.19 14.04 16.66
N ASN A 14 -0.92 13.00 16.29
CA ASN A 14 -2.31 13.13 15.82
C ASN A 14 -3.25 13.43 17.00
N TRP A 15 -3.34 14.71 17.34
CA TRP A 15 -4.14 15.19 18.48
C TRP A 15 -5.62 14.86 18.34
N LEU A 16 -6.14 14.81 17.10
CA LEU A 16 -7.54 14.43 16.87
C LEU A 16 -7.79 12.99 17.33
N TYR A 17 -6.89 12.07 16.99
CA TYR A 17 -6.99 10.68 17.43
C TYR A 17 -6.91 10.54 18.95
N VAL A 18 -5.98 11.25 19.58
CA VAL A 18 -5.81 11.25 21.05
C VAL A 18 -7.08 11.75 21.73
N ILE A 19 -7.66 12.85 21.23
CA ILE A 19 -8.89 13.42 21.77
C ILE A 19 -10.06 12.45 21.63
N VAL A 20 -10.27 11.87 20.45
CA VAL A 20 -11.35 10.91 20.22
C VAL A 20 -11.21 9.70 21.14
N LEU A 21 -10.00 9.15 21.25
CA LEU A 21 -9.74 8.01 22.14
C LEU A 21 -10.00 8.38 23.62
N ALA A 22 -9.55 9.55 24.05
CA ALA A 22 -9.77 10.05 25.40
C ALA A 22 -11.28 10.22 25.72
N ILE A 23 -12.07 10.70 24.78
CA ILE A 23 -13.52 10.82 24.90
C ILE A 23 -14.15 9.43 25.08
N PHE A 24 -13.77 8.43 24.28
CA PHE A 24 -14.27 7.06 24.41
C PHE A 24 -13.94 6.46 25.78
N VAL A 25 -12.70 6.63 26.26
CA VAL A 25 -12.27 6.15 27.58
C VAL A 25 -13.08 6.85 28.66
N PHE A 26 -13.23 8.18 28.61
CA PHE A 26 -13.97 8.97 29.58
C PHE A 26 -15.43 8.51 29.68
N PHE A 27 -16.15 8.39 28.55
CA PHE A 27 -17.53 7.92 28.56
C PHE A 27 -17.66 6.50 29.07
N SER A 28 -16.80 5.58 28.64
CA SER A 28 -16.82 4.18 29.06
C SER A 28 -16.61 4.04 30.57
N THR A 29 -15.65 4.80 31.12
CA THR A 29 -15.37 4.78 32.57
C THR A 29 -16.48 5.43 33.37
N THR A 30 -17.03 6.55 32.91
CA THR A 30 -18.13 7.26 33.60
C THR A 30 -19.39 6.39 33.66
N VAL A 31 -19.81 5.81 32.53
CA VAL A 31 -20.97 4.92 32.49
C VAL A 31 -20.74 3.67 33.32
N GLY A 32 -19.53 3.05 33.23
CA GLY A 32 -19.18 1.89 34.03
C GLY A 32 -19.21 2.15 35.53
N THR A 33 -18.77 3.31 35.99
CA THR A 33 -18.82 3.70 37.40
C THR A 33 -20.23 4.05 37.87
N LEU A 34 -21.06 4.70 37.05
CA LEU A 34 -22.44 5.01 37.34
C LEU A 34 -23.33 3.76 37.52
N LEU A 35 -23.10 2.73 36.68
CA LEU A 35 -23.87 1.49 36.71
C LEU A 35 -23.39 0.49 37.77
N SER A 36 -22.17 0.66 38.27
CA SER A 36 -21.53 -0.31 39.18
C SER A 36 -21.27 0.27 40.59
N PHE A 37 -22.32 0.66 41.28
CA PHE A 37 -22.27 1.38 42.59
C PHE A 37 -21.47 0.72 43.73
N ARG A 38 -21.03 -0.54 43.61
CA ARG A 38 -20.52 -1.27 44.76
C ARG A 38 -19.32 -2.19 44.53
N TYR A 39 -18.95 -2.50 43.30
CA TYR A 39 -17.89 -3.44 43.01
C TYR A 39 -16.93 -2.93 41.93
N VAL A 40 -15.71 -2.57 42.31
CA VAL A 40 -14.66 -2.03 41.46
C VAL A 40 -14.36 -2.95 40.26
N PHE A 41 -14.35 -4.27 40.49
CA PHE A 41 -14.09 -5.25 39.45
C PHE A 41 -15.17 -5.23 38.33
N TYR A 42 -16.45 -5.21 38.73
CA TYR A 42 -17.54 -5.14 37.76
C TYR A 42 -17.53 -3.82 36.98
N SER A 43 -17.16 -2.72 37.62
CA SER A 43 -16.99 -1.43 36.96
C SER A 43 -15.92 -1.47 35.88
N ALA A 44 -14.75 -2.08 36.18
CA ALA A 44 -13.68 -2.20 35.21
C ALA A 44 -14.06 -3.06 33.99
N VAL A 45 -14.67 -4.22 34.23
CA VAL A 45 -15.12 -5.11 33.15
C VAL A 45 -16.21 -4.44 32.30
N LEU A 46 -17.18 -3.77 32.93
CA LEU A 46 -18.24 -3.06 32.22
C LEU A 46 -17.68 -1.91 31.38
N SER A 47 -16.76 -1.11 31.92
CA SER A 47 -16.10 -0.03 31.19
C SER A 47 -15.31 -0.54 29.99
N ALA A 48 -14.57 -1.62 30.14
CA ALA A 48 -13.82 -2.24 29.04
C ALA A 48 -14.74 -2.78 27.94
N SER A 49 -15.88 -3.40 28.32
CA SER A 49 -16.86 -3.92 27.38
C SER A 49 -17.57 -2.79 26.62
N LEU A 50 -17.93 -1.72 27.31
CA LEU A 50 -18.54 -0.53 26.68
C LEU A 50 -17.56 0.16 25.72
N PHE A 51 -16.29 0.28 26.11
CA PHE A 51 -15.27 0.82 25.22
C PHE A 51 -15.12 -0.03 23.97
N ALA A 52 -15.00 -1.36 24.12
CA ALA A 52 -14.88 -2.28 22.99
C ALA A 52 -16.11 -2.20 22.06
N ALA A 53 -17.33 -2.17 22.61
CA ALA A 53 -18.54 -2.04 21.83
C ALA A 53 -18.63 -0.71 21.09
N ALA A 54 -18.33 0.40 21.76
CA ALA A 54 -18.33 1.73 21.15
C ALA A 54 -17.27 1.87 20.07
N PHE A 55 -16.09 1.34 20.31
CA PHE A 55 -14.98 1.34 19.33
C PHE A 55 -15.31 0.47 18.09
N THR A 56 -15.90 -0.71 18.31
CA THR A 56 -16.36 -1.59 17.22
C THR A 56 -17.47 -0.91 16.42
N PHE A 57 -18.49 -0.35 17.09
CA PHE A 57 -19.56 0.39 16.43
C PHE A 57 -18.99 1.54 15.59
N TRP A 58 -18.08 2.34 16.14
CA TRP A 58 -17.43 3.42 15.40
C TRP A 58 -16.72 2.94 14.14
N ASN A 59 -15.98 1.83 14.21
CA ASN A 59 -15.23 1.32 13.05
C ASN A 59 -16.14 0.70 11.96
N TYR A 60 -17.26 0.10 12.35
CA TYR A 60 -18.12 -0.64 11.41
C TYR A 60 -19.38 0.11 10.99
N TYR A 61 -19.77 1.16 11.69
CA TYR A 61 -20.93 1.96 11.31
C TYR A 61 -20.53 2.99 10.23
N PRO A 62 -21.27 3.11 9.12
CA PRO A 62 -20.94 4.04 8.04
C PRO A 62 -21.21 5.49 8.48
N HIS A 63 -20.25 6.10 9.12
CA HIS A 63 -20.21 7.54 9.40
C HIS A 63 -19.07 8.13 8.54
N GLY A 64 -19.25 9.30 7.99
CA GLY A 64 -18.28 9.97 7.13
C GLY A 64 -17.01 10.49 7.83
N LEU A 65 -16.74 10.04 9.06
CA LEU A 65 -15.57 10.43 9.87
C LEU A 65 -14.73 9.18 10.14
N PRO A 66 -13.74 8.87 9.29
CA PRO A 66 -12.79 7.79 9.59
C PRO A 66 -12.00 8.16 10.83
N LEU A 67 -11.84 7.19 11.76
CA LEU A 67 -10.80 7.33 12.78
C LEU A 67 -9.47 7.51 12.06
N PRO A 68 -8.65 8.49 12.49
CA PRO A 68 -7.30 8.58 11.96
C PRO A 68 -6.61 7.25 12.25
N THR A 69 -6.29 6.54 11.19
CA THR A 69 -5.53 5.30 11.26
C THR A 69 -4.26 5.58 12.05
N LEU A 70 -3.95 4.74 13.03
CA LEU A 70 -2.61 4.68 13.60
C LEU A 70 -1.69 4.22 12.48
N MET A 71 -1.28 5.15 11.63
CA MET A 71 -0.17 4.89 10.74
C MET A 71 1.03 4.66 11.67
N THR A 72 1.47 3.43 11.71
CA THR A 72 2.79 3.10 12.25
C THR A 72 3.73 4.16 11.71
N ALA A 73 4.59 4.74 12.56
CA ALA A 73 5.51 5.85 12.25
C ALA A 73 6.46 5.59 11.05
N GLN A 74 6.27 4.49 10.34
CA GLN A 74 6.98 4.06 9.15
C GLN A 74 6.35 4.53 7.84
N GLN A 75 5.17 5.20 7.87
CA GLN A 75 4.45 5.58 6.64
C GLN A 75 4.14 7.08 6.52
N GLN A 76 4.56 7.88 7.49
CA GLN A 76 4.52 9.33 7.38
C GLN A 76 5.90 9.86 6.99
N VAL A 77 6.33 9.49 5.79
CA VAL A 77 7.37 10.25 5.10
C VAL A 77 6.68 11.54 4.63
N PRO A 78 7.16 12.73 5.03
CA PRO A 78 6.57 13.99 4.59
C PRO A 78 6.54 14.02 3.07
N ALA A 79 5.43 14.41 2.47
CA ALA A 79 5.24 14.54 1.03
C ALA A 79 6.04 15.72 0.43
N THR A 80 7.33 15.77 0.72
CA THR A 80 8.33 16.54 -0.03
C THR A 80 9.22 15.56 -0.79
N HIS A 81 8.60 14.50 -1.33
CA HIS A 81 9.30 13.64 -2.25
C HIS A 81 9.35 14.33 -3.62
N ALA A 82 10.52 14.73 -4.00
CA ALA A 82 10.87 14.65 -5.41
C ALA A 82 10.37 13.25 -5.84
N LYS A 83 9.34 13.25 -6.69
CA LYS A 83 8.53 12.12 -7.14
C LYS A 83 9.43 10.91 -7.43
N SER A 84 9.47 9.94 -6.51
CA SER A 84 10.24 8.73 -6.73
C SER A 84 9.61 7.97 -7.88
N PRO A 85 10.36 7.60 -8.91
CA PRO A 85 9.80 6.83 -10.00
C PRO A 85 9.27 5.51 -9.46
N THR A 86 8.15 5.07 -10.00
CA THR A 86 7.55 3.80 -9.68
C THR A 86 7.72 2.86 -10.85
N TYR A 87 8.13 1.65 -10.59
CA TYR A 87 8.38 0.66 -11.63
C TYR A 87 7.40 -0.49 -11.52
N VAL A 88 6.86 -0.88 -12.67
CA VAL A 88 6.14 -2.16 -12.82
C VAL A 88 7.10 -3.15 -13.46
N VAL A 89 7.28 -4.26 -12.78
CA VAL A 89 8.08 -5.41 -13.24
C VAL A 89 7.13 -6.48 -13.74
N ILE A 90 7.35 -6.96 -14.96
CA ILE A 90 6.62 -8.12 -15.53
C ILE A 90 7.68 -9.13 -15.97
N ALA A 91 7.64 -10.32 -15.40
CA ALA A 91 8.51 -11.42 -15.79
C ALA A 91 7.68 -12.61 -16.26
N ILE A 92 7.90 -13.05 -17.48
CA ILE A 92 7.27 -14.21 -18.08
C ILE A 92 8.27 -15.36 -18.00
N GLN A 93 8.00 -16.29 -17.10
CA GLN A 93 8.88 -17.46 -16.88
C GLN A 93 8.79 -18.41 -18.07
N LYS A 94 7.57 -18.59 -18.60
CA LYS A 94 7.32 -19.49 -19.73
C LYS A 94 6.13 -19.01 -20.54
N ILE A 95 6.25 -19.09 -21.86
CA ILE A 95 5.12 -18.92 -22.77
C ILE A 95 4.50 -20.32 -23.00
N THR A 96 3.28 -20.52 -22.51
CA THR A 96 2.57 -21.80 -22.56
C THR A 96 1.75 -21.96 -23.83
N ASP A 97 1.27 -20.85 -24.40
CA ASP A 97 0.53 -20.82 -25.68
C ASP A 97 1.05 -19.64 -26.53
N PRO A 98 1.96 -19.91 -27.48
CA PRO A 98 2.53 -18.86 -28.34
C PRO A 98 1.51 -18.17 -29.24
N GLU A 99 0.47 -18.85 -29.70
CA GLU A 99 -0.53 -18.25 -30.60
C GLU A 99 -1.41 -17.24 -29.84
N VAL A 100 -1.85 -17.59 -28.67
CA VAL A 100 -2.60 -16.68 -27.78
C VAL A 100 -1.71 -15.53 -27.30
N TYR A 101 -0.43 -15.78 -27.10
CA TYR A 101 0.55 -14.77 -26.64
C TYR A 101 0.83 -13.68 -27.68
N LYS A 102 0.79 -13.97 -28.98
CA LYS A 102 1.20 -13.04 -30.06
C LYS A 102 0.71 -11.61 -29.91
N PRO A 103 -0.57 -11.32 -29.58
CA PRO A 103 -1.04 -9.94 -29.47
C PRO A 103 -0.67 -9.25 -28.14
N LEU A 104 -0.18 -9.97 -27.15
CA LEU A 104 0.08 -9.45 -25.80
C LEU A 104 1.12 -8.29 -25.78
N PRO A 105 2.29 -8.39 -26.44
CA PRO A 105 3.30 -7.34 -26.38
C PRO A 105 2.78 -5.99 -26.91
N GLU A 106 2.00 -6.01 -28.00
CA GLU A 106 1.44 -4.79 -28.59
C GLU A 106 0.33 -4.20 -27.70
N LYS A 107 -0.64 -5.03 -27.28
CA LYS A 107 -1.75 -4.60 -26.41
C LYS A 107 -1.27 -4.08 -25.07
N GLY A 108 -0.36 -4.78 -24.43
CA GLY A 108 0.21 -4.37 -23.16
C GLY A 108 0.99 -3.06 -23.26
N ARG A 109 1.78 -2.92 -24.33
CA ARG A 109 2.49 -1.66 -24.61
C ARG A 109 1.53 -0.50 -24.85
N ALA A 110 0.52 -0.68 -25.69
CA ALA A 110 -0.47 0.34 -25.97
C ALA A 110 -1.21 0.80 -24.70
N ALA A 111 -1.64 -0.14 -23.86
CA ALA A 111 -2.31 0.15 -22.59
C ALA A 111 -1.42 0.94 -21.61
N ALA A 112 -0.14 0.57 -21.48
CA ALA A 112 0.79 1.24 -20.58
C ALA A 112 1.14 2.65 -21.07
N VAL A 113 1.47 2.82 -22.35
CA VAL A 113 1.81 4.13 -22.93
C VAL A 113 0.63 5.08 -22.85
N ALA A 114 -0.59 4.63 -23.16
CA ALA A 114 -1.80 5.45 -23.05
C ALA A 114 -2.06 5.96 -21.62
N ALA A 115 -1.58 5.23 -20.61
CA ALA A 115 -1.67 5.60 -19.20
C ALA A 115 -0.45 6.40 -18.68
N GLY A 116 0.48 6.78 -19.57
CA GLY A 116 1.69 7.52 -19.20
C GLY A 116 2.83 6.65 -18.67
N GLY A 117 2.79 5.35 -18.93
CA GLY A 117 3.89 4.43 -18.63
C GLY A 117 4.97 4.47 -19.70
N HIS A 118 6.23 4.42 -19.28
CA HIS A 118 7.41 4.38 -20.14
C HIS A 118 8.13 3.05 -20.01
N TYR A 119 8.23 2.29 -21.11
CA TYR A 119 9.02 1.06 -21.11
C TYR A 119 10.50 1.38 -21.06
N LEU A 120 11.17 0.99 -19.99
CA LEU A 120 12.61 1.06 -19.84
C LEU A 120 13.29 -0.19 -20.40
N ILE A 121 12.67 -1.35 -20.18
CA ILE A 121 13.16 -2.64 -20.65
C ILE A 121 11.95 -3.42 -21.20
N SER A 122 12.16 -4.09 -22.34
CA SER A 122 11.23 -5.08 -22.89
C SER A 122 12.06 -6.03 -23.77
N THR A 123 12.48 -7.15 -23.18
CA THR A 123 13.44 -8.04 -23.83
C THR A 123 13.21 -9.51 -23.49
N GLY A 124 13.71 -10.39 -24.37
CA GLY A 124 13.95 -11.81 -24.06
C GLY A 124 15.43 -12.16 -24.11
N ASN A 125 16.30 -11.17 -24.33
CA ASN A 125 17.74 -11.37 -24.31
C ASN A 125 18.25 -11.11 -22.89
N ILE A 126 18.27 -12.14 -22.06
CA ILE A 126 18.57 -12.08 -20.63
C ILE A 126 19.74 -13.00 -20.36
N THR A 127 20.79 -12.49 -19.72
CA THR A 127 21.94 -13.28 -19.27
C THR A 127 21.75 -13.66 -17.81
N THR A 128 21.69 -14.95 -17.52
CA THR A 128 21.57 -15.45 -16.15
C THR A 128 22.89 -15.32 -15.42
N LEU A 129 22.83 -14.79 -14.21
CA LEU A 129 23.94 -14.81 -13.25
C LEU A 129 23.70 -15.91 -12.21
N ASP A 130 22.45 -16.07 -11.78
CA ASP A 130 22.03 -17.07 -10.81
C ASP A 130 20.52 -17.32 -10.95
N GLY A 131 20.03 -18.52 -10.59
CA GLY A 131 18.64 -18.89 -10.58
C GLY A 131 18.02 -19.16 -11.95
N VAL A 132 16.68 -19.04 -12.03
CA VAL A 132 15.90 -19.29 -13.25
C VAL A 132 15.67 -17.99 -14.00
N VAL A 133 16.07 -17.98 -15.28
CA VAL A 133 15.88 -16.83 -16.17
C VAL A 133 14.46 -16.84 -16.76
N PRO A 134 13.74 -15.70 -16.76
CA PRO A 134 12.48 -15.59 -17.48
C PRO A 134 12.70 -15.55 -19.01
N GLU A 135 11.77 -16.09 -19.77
CA GLU A 135 11.81 -15.99 -21.25
C GLU A 135 11.61 -14.55 -21.74
N LYS A 136 10.84 -13.74 -21.00
CA LYS A 136 10.63 -12.32 -21.29
C LYS A 136 10.61 -11.51 -20.01
N PHE A 137 11.14 -10.29 -20.11
CA PHE A 137 11.19 -9.34 -19.01
C PHE A 137 10.79 -7.94 -19.50
N ALA A 138 9.92 -7.27 -18.74
CA ALA A 138 9.59 -5.88 -18.98
C ALA A 138 9.69 -5.07 -17.69
N LEU A 139 10.20 -3.85 -17.82
CA LEU A 139 10.26 -2.83 -16.78
C LEU A 139 9.59 -1.57 -17.32
N ILE A 140 8.54 -1.12 -16.66
CA ILE A 140 7.75 0.04 -17.04
C ILE A 140 7.82 1.07 -15.92
N GLU A 141 8.21 2.27 -16.25
CA GLU A 141 8.25 3.40 -15.31
C GLU A 141 6.93 4.18 -15.36
N PHE A 142 6.43 4.52 -14.19
CA PHE A 142 5.33 5.46 -13.97
C PHE A 142 5.78 6.57 -13.03
N ASP A 143 5.16 7.73 -13.17
CA ASP A 143 5.47 8.87 -12.31
C ASP A 143 5.13 8.64 -10.82
N SER A 144 4.19 7.75 -10.50
CA SER A 144 3.80 7.43 -9.13
C SER A 144 3.13 6.06 -9.03
N ILE A 145 3.04 5.55 -7.78
CA ILE A 145 2.38 4.27 -7.49
C ILE A 145 0.90 4.30 -7.83
N GLU A 146 0.24 5.46 -7.61
CA GLU A 146 -1.19 5.64 -7.91
C GLU A 146 -1.44 5.55 -9.41
N LYS A 147 -0.54 6.11 -10.24
CA LYS A 147 -0.65 6.00 -11.71
C LYS A 147 -0.45 4.56 -12.17
N ALA A 148 0.51 3.84 -11.59
CA ALA A 148 0.74 2.43 -11.92
C ALA A 148 -0.45 1.56 -11.54
N GLN A 149 -1.05 1.78 -10.36
CA GLN A 149 -2.25 1.09 -9.90
C GLN A 149 -3.48 1.43 -10.75
N ALA A 150 -3.66 2.70 -11.09
CA ALA A 150 -4.73 3.14 -11.98
C ALA A 150 -4.62 2.47 -13.36
N TRP A 151 -3.42 2.47 -13.95
CA TRP A 151 -3.16 1.74 -15.20
C TRP A 151 -3.54 0.26 -15.09
N TYR A 152 -3.12 -0.43 -14.02
CA TYR A 152 -3.41 -1.85 -13.84
C TYR A 152 -4.91 -2.15 -13.74
N SER A 153 -5.71 -1.16 -13.37
CA SER A 153 -7.16 -1.26 -13.25
C SER A 153 -7.91 -0.93 -14.55
N LEU A 154 -7.23 -0.38 -15.58
CA LEU A 154 -7.86 -0.01 -16.84
C LEU A 154 -8.38 -1.23 -17.62
N PRO A 155 -9.53 -1.11 -18.32
CA PRO A 155 -10.07 -2.21 -19.15
C PRO A 155 -9.05 -2.73 -20.17
N ALA A 156 -8.34 -1.84 -20.86
CA ALA A 156 -7.33 -2.22 -21.84
C ALA A 156 -6.18 -3.07 -21.23
N GLN A 157 -5.79 -2.77 -19.99
CA GLN A 157 -4.80 -3.59 -19.27
C GLN A 157 -5.39 -4.92 -18.82
N LYS A 158 -6.64 -4.93 -18.37
CA LYS A 158 -7.34 -6.18 -18.01
C LYS A 158 -7.47 -7.13 -19.20
N ASP A 159 -7.73 -6.61 -20.39
CA ASP A 159 -7.74 -7.39 -21.63
C ASP A 159 -6.35 -7.99 -21.95
N ALA A 160 -5.29 -7.20 -21.77
CA ALA A 160 -3.91 -7.69 -21.91
C ALA A 160 -3.58 -8.75 -20.84
N ASP A 161 -3.97 -8.53 -19.58
CA ASP A 161 -3.78 -9.50 -18.50
C ASP A 161 -4.53 -10.81 -18.73
N ALA A 162 -5.74 -10.77 -19.28
CA ALA A 162 -6.49 -11.97 -19.64
C ALA A 162 -5.74 -12.84 -20.67
N ILE A 163 -5.07 -12.21 -21.64
CA ILE A 163 -4.18 -12.91 -22.59
C ILE A 163 -2.97 -13.47 -21.85
N ARG A 164 -2.33 -12.66 -21.01
CA ARG A 164 -1.14 -13.04 -20.26
C ARG A 164 -1.39 -14.27 -19.37
N PHE A 165 -2.42 -14.25 -18.57
CA PHE A 165 -2.77 -15.35 -17.67
C PHE A 165 -3.13 -16.65 -18.41
N LYS A 166 -3.71 -16.51 -19.62
CA LYS A 166 -4.08 -17.66 -20.44
C LYS A 166 -2.90 -18.30 -21.18
N SER A 167 -1.89 -17.50 -21.51
CA SER A 167 -0.81 -17.91 -22.43
C SER A 167 0.57 -17.96 -21.80
N THR A 168 0.71 -17.60 -20.51
CA THR A 168 2.04 -17.55 -19.86
C THR A 168 1.98 -17.99 -18.40
N ASP A 169 3.12 -18.51 -17.93
CA ASP A 169 3.46 -18.55 -16.52
C ASP A 169 4.28 -17.28 -16.23
N SER A 170 3.70 -16.39 -15.46
CA SER A 170 4.26 -15.04 -15.28
C SER A 170 3.83 -14.40 -13.96
N PHE A 171 4.63 -13.44 -13.51
CA PHE A 171 4.28 -12.59 -12.39
C PHE A 171 4.50 -11.11 -12.73
N ALA A 172 3.79 -10.24 -12.03
CA ALA A 172 3.94 -8.80 -12.12
C ALA A 172 3.82 -8.17 -10.73
N PHE A 173 4.61 -7.14 -10.47
CA PHE A 173 4.55 -6.38 -9.22
C PHE A 173 5.01 -4.94 -9.43
N ILE A 174 4.64 -4.09 -8.48
CA ILE A 174 5.01 -2.67 -8.46
C ILE A 174 6.11 -2.50 -7.40
N VAL A 175 7.14 -1.74 -7.73
CA VAL A 175 8.20 -1.33 -6.79
C VAL A 175 8.42 0.17 -6.87
N GLU A 176 8.69 0.79 -5.74
CA GLU A 176 9.13 2.18 -5.70
C GLU A 176 10.63 2.27 -5.95
N GLY A 177 11.01 3.19 -6.83
CA GLY A 177 12.41 3.49 -7.07
C GLY A 177 13.03 4.30 -5.92
N VAL A 178 14.35 4.29 -5.86
CA VAL A 178 15.08 5.17 -4.93
C VAL A 178 14.87 6.63 -5.35
N GLY A 179 14.41 7.47 -4.42
CA GLY A 179 14.17 8.89 -4.67
C GLY A 179 15.42 9.63 -5.18
N ALA A 180 15.22 10.72 -5.88
CA ALA A 180 16.26 11.53 -6.52
C ALA A 180 17.36 12.02 -5.55
N GLN A 181 17.09 12.10 -4.26
CA GLN A 181 18.06 12.52 -3.24
C GLN A 181 19.26 11.60 -3.07
N ARG A 182 19.17 10.31 -3.45
CA ARG A 182 20.34 9.42 -3.44
C ARG A 182 21.25 9.57 -4.65
N ARG A 183 20.79 10.17 -5.75
CA ARG A 183 21.61 10.40 -6.95
C ARG A 183 22.56 11.59 -6.81
N ALA A 184 22.26 12.53 -5.90
CA ALA A 184 23.10 13.72 -5.69
C ALA A 184 24.32 13.48 -4.77
N ASN A 185 24.41 12.35 -4.10
CA ASN A 185 25.48 11.99 -3.16
C ASN A 185 26.47 10.92 -3.68
N ARG A 186 26.56 10.74 -5.01
CA ARG A 186 27.60 9.89 -5.63
C ARG A 186 28.53 10.69 -6.52
#